data_c997070ced25b42cdc8b3dc87bccc453
#
_entry.id   c997070ced25b42cdc8b3dc87bccc453
#
_cell.length_a   1.000
_cell.length_b   1.000
_cell.length_c   1.000
_cell.angle_alpha   90.00
_cell.angle_beta   90.00
_cell.angle_gamma   90.00
#
_symmetry.space_group_name_H-M   'P 1'
#
loop_
_entity.id
_entity.type
_entity.pdbx_description
1 polymer ?
#
loop_
_entity_poly.entity_id
_entity_poly.type
_entity_poly.pdbx_seq_one_letter_code
_entity_poly.pdbx_strand_id
1 'polypeptide(L)'
;MDLKGRDFLTLKDYTPEEILYLIDLAAELKDKKKKGIVEQPLIGKNVALIFEKTSTRTRCSFEVAAHDLGMGVTYLDPTGSQIGKKESIADTARVLCTMFEGIEYRGFGQEIVE
;
A
#
# COMPACT_ATOMS: atom_id res chain seq x y z
N MET A 1 -11.34 10.32 -13.31
CA MET A 1 -9.92 10.63 -13.06
C MET A 1 -9.12 9.35 -13.08
N ASP A 2 -8.07 9.30 -13.86
CA ASP A 2 -7.26 8.09 -14.03
C ASP A 2 -5.90 8.25 -13.34
N LEU A 3 -5.70 7.51 -12.26
CA LEU A 3 -4.45 7.47 -11.51
C LEU A 3 -3.69 6.15 -11.68
N LYS A 4 -4.16 5.31 -12.61
CA LYS A 4 -3.57 4.01 -12.85
C LYS A 4 -2.10 4.11 -13.25
N GLY A 5 -1.26 3.28 -12.66
CA GLY A 5 0.18 3.25 -12.93
C GLY A 5 0.98 4.32 -12.24
N ARG A 6 0.36 5.17 -11.41
CA ARG A 6 1.05 6.21 -10.67
C ARG A 6 1.39 5.75 -9.26
N ASP A 7 2.60 6.05 -8.84
CA ASP A 7 3.04 5.79 -7.47
C ASP A 7 2.64 6.94 -6.56
N PHE A 8 2.39 6.64 -5.29
CA PHE A 8 2.07 7.64 -4.28
C PHE A 8 3.26 7.80 -3.33
N LEU A 9 4.23 8.62 -3.74
CA LEU A 9 5.45 8.84 -2.97
C LEU A 9 5.39 10.11 -2.13
N THR A 10 4.75 11.15 -2.65
CA THR A 10 4.60 12.43 -1.96
C THR A 10 3.37 13.17 -2.49
N LEU A 11 2.75 13.96 -1.63
CA LEU A 11 1.61 14.79 -2.04
C LEU A 11 1.98 15.84 -3.07
N LYS A 12 3.26 16.19 -3.18
CA LYS A 12 3.73 17.15 -4.18
C LYS A 12 3.48 16.67 -5.62
N ASP A 13 3.41 15.37 -5.83
CA ASP A 13 3.20 14.79 -7.15
C ASP A 13 1.74 14.79 -7.58
N TYR A 14 0.84 15.31 -6.75
CA TYR A 14 -0.60 15.26 -6.98
C TYR A 14 -1.22 16.64 -6.94
N THR A 15 -2.19 16.87 -7.83
CA THR A 15 -2.95 18.12 -7.83
C THR A 15 -3.95 18.14 -6.68
N PRO A 16 -4.44 19.32 -6.25
CA PRO A 16 -5.51 19.38 -5.24
C PRO A 16 -6.74 18.59 -5.65
N GLU A 17 -7.12 18.58 -6.92
CA GLU A 17 -8.26 17.82 -7.43
C GLU A 17 -8.04 16.33 -7.27
N GLU A 18 -6.83 15.84 -7.54
CA GLU A 18 -6.49 14.43 -7.38
C GLU A 18 -6.55 14.00 -5.92
N ILE A 19 -6.04 14.85 -5.01
CA ILE A 19 -6.08 14.58 -3.58
C ILE A 19 -7.51 14.54 -3.09
N LEU A 20 -8.35 15.50 -3.49
CA LEU A 20 -9.77 15.51 -3.13
C LEU A 20 -10.49 14.28 -3.66
N TYR A 21 -10.17 13.86 -4.87
CA TYR A 21 -10.73 12.63 -5.45
C TYR A 21 -10.44 11.41 -4.57
N LEU A 22 -9.20 11.28 -4.08
CA LEU A 22 -8.82 10.17 -3.21
C LEU A 22 -9.55 10.22 -1.87
N ILE A 23 -9.72 11.41 -1.30
CA ILE A 23 -10.46 11.60 -0.04
C ILE A 23 -11.93 11.23 -0.22
N ASP A 24 -12.54 11.66 -1.33
CA ASP A 24 -13.93 11.34 -1.63
C ASP A 24 -14.11 9.83 -1.86
N LEU A 25 -13.17 9.20 -2.53
CA LEU A 25 -13.18 7.75 -2.73
C LEU A 25 -13.09 7.01 -1.39
N ALA A 26 -12.23 7.49 -0.49
CA ALA A 26 -12.11 6.90 0.84
C ALA A 26 -13.42 6.98 1.62
N ALA A 27 -14.11 8.12 1.54
CA ALA A 27 -15.41 8.31 2.19
C ALA A 27 -16.46 7.37 1.61
N GLU A 28 -16.46 7.21 0.29
CA GLU A 28 -17.39 6.30 -0.38
C GLU A 28 -17.17 4.85 0.03
N LEU A 29 -15.90 4.40 0.07
CA LEU A 29 -15.56 3.04 0.47
C LEU A 29 -15.91 2.80 1.95
N LYS A 30 -15.69 3.78 2.80
CA LYS A 30 -16.04 3.69 4.22
C LYS A 30 -17.55 3.54 4.39
N ASP A 31 -18.33 4.29 3.63
CA ASP A 31 -19.78 4.23 3.69
C ASP A 31 -20.30 2.86 3.23
N LYS A 32 -19.74 2.33 2.15
CA LYS A 32 -20.08 0.99 1.66
C LYS A 32 -19.79 -0.08 2.71
N LYS A 33 -18.65 0.00 3.38
CA LYS A 33 -18.30 -0.94 4.45
C LYS A 33 -19.29 -0.88 5.59
N LYS A 34 -19.70 0.31 6.02
CA LYS A 34 -20.70 0.48 7.09
C LYS A 34 -22.05 -0.10 6.72
N LYS A 35 -22.42 -0.04 5.44
CA LYS A 35 -23.68 -0.58 4.93
C LYS A 35 -23.64 -2.08 4.65
N GLY A 36 -22.47 -2.70 4.84
CA GLY A 36 -22.30 -4.13 4.57
C GLY A 36 -22.23 -4.46 3.08
N ILE A 37 -21.97 -3.49 2.23
CA ILE A 37 -21.81 -3.71 0.80
C ILE A 37 -20.42 -4.28 0.54
N VAL A 38 -20.35 -5.47 -0.03
CA VAL A 38 -19.09 -6.14 -0.35
C VAL A 38 -18.82 -6.04 -1.84
N GLU A 39 -17.74 -5.37 -2.19
CA GLU A 39 -17.24 -5.31 -3.56
C GLU A 39 -15.76 -5.65 -3.51
N GLN A 40 -15.32 -6.56 -4.37
CA GLN A 40 -13.94 -7.02 -4.38
C GLN A 40 -13.30 -6.80 -5.76
N PRO A 41 -13.08 -5.53 -6.15
CA PRO A 41 -12.55 -5.23 -7.48
C PRO A 41 -11.09 -5.63 -7.68
N LEU A 42 -10.38 -5.93 -6.60
CA LEU A 42 -8.95 -6.28 -6.65
C LEU A 42 -8.68 -7.75 -6.34
N ILE A 43 -9.69 -8.60 -6.55
CA ILE A 43 -9.53 -10.03 -6.36
C ILE A 43 -8.40 -10.56 -7.26
N GLY A 44 -7.54 -11.39 -6.70
CA GLY A 44 -6.39 -11.91 -7.44
C GLY A 44 -5.16 -10.99 -7.43
N LYS A 45 -5.28 -9.78 -6.89
CA LYS A 45 -4.15 -8.85 -6.74
C LYS A 45 -3.50 -9.05 -5.38
N ASN A 46 -2.22 -8.70 -5.28
CA ASN A 46 -1.47 -8.85 -4.04
C ASN A 46 -0.74 -7.57 -3.69
N VAL A 47 -0.64 -7.28 -2.39
CA VAL A 47 0.08 -6.12 -1.89
C VAL A 47 1.09 -6.57 -0.83
N ALA A 48 2.29 -6.00 -0.88
CA ALA A 48 3.31 -6.20 0.13
C ALA A 48 3.30 -5.01 1.09
N LEU A 49 3.30 -5.29 2.39
CA LEU A 49 3.40 -4.26 3.43
C LEU A 49 4.77 -4.38 4.07
N ILE A 50 5.60 -3.36 3.88
CA ILE A 50 6.96 -3.32 4.39
C ILE A 50 7.05 -2.25 5.47
N PHE A 51 7.21 -2.67 6.72
CA PHE A 51 7.24 -1.77 7.86
C PHE A 51 8.58 -1.88 8.58
N GLU A 52 9.40 -0.84 8.47
CA GLU A 52 10.60 -0.71 9.29
C GLU A 52 10.28 -0.06 10.62
N LYS A 53 9.17 0.68 10.69
CA LYS A 53 8.60 1.18 11.94
C LYS A 53 7.40 0.34 12.31
N THR A 54 7.35 -0.12 13.55
CA THR A 54 6.17 -0.83 14.04
C THR A 54 5.00 0.14 14.17
N SER A 55 3.84 -0.26 13.67
CA SER A 55 2.60 0.46 13.84
C SER A 55 1.43 -0.47 13.64
N THR A 56 0.86 -0.91 14.76
CA THR A 56 -0.26 -1.84 14.74
C THR A 56 -1.46 -1.26 14.01
N ARG A 57 -1.79 0.00 14.26
CA ARG A 57 -2.95 0.62 13.61
C ARG A 57 -2.82 0.72 12.10
N THR A 58 -1.66 1.18 11.63
CA THR A 58 -1.42 1.33 10.19
C THR A 58 -1.39 -0.03 9.50
N ARG A 59 -0.70 -0.99 10.10
CA ARG A 59 -0.64 -2.35 9.57
C ARG A 59 -2.03 -2.96 9.44
N CYS A 60 -2.82 -2.92 10.52
CA CYS A 60 -4.17 -3.49 10.52
C CYS A 60 -5.07 -2.78 9.53
N SER A 61 -4.95 -1.44 9.40
CA SER A 61 -5.76 -0.69 8.44
C SER A 61 -5.50 -1.15 7.02
N PHE A 62 -4.23 -1.32 6.63
CA PHE A 62 -3.88 -1.78 5.29
C PHE A 62 -4.32 -3.23 5.07
N GLU A 63 -4.10 -4.11 6.04
CA GLU A 63 -4.49 -5.50 5.91
C GLU A 63 -6.00 -5.65 5.74
N VAL A 64 -6.78 -4.97 6.58
CA VAL A 64 -8.25 -5.04 6.50
C VAL A 64 -8.74 -4.45 5.19
N ALA A 65 -8.19 -3.30 4.79
CA ALA A 65 -8.59 -2.66 3.53
C ALA A 65 -8.31 -3.58 2.33
N ALA A 66 -7.15 -4.21 2.31
CA ALA A 66 -6.78 -5.13 1.24
C ALA A 66 -7.73 -6.33 1.19
N HIS A 67 -7.99 -6.94 2.34
CA HIS A 67 -8.93 -8.08 2.43
C HIS A 67 -10.34 -7.68 1.98
N ASP A 68 -10.80 -6.50 2.38
CA ASP A 68 -12.12 -6.02 1.98
C ASP A 68 -12.23 -5.85 0.47
N LEU A 69 -11.12 -5.52 -0.20
CA LEU A 69 -11.09 -5.35 -1.66
C LEU A 69 -10.79 -6.66 -2.40
N GLY A 70 -10.58 -7.75 -1.69
CA GLY A 70 -10.30 -9.07 -2.28
C GLY A 70 -8.83 -9.34 -2.54
N MET A 71 -7.93 -8.52 -2.00
CA MET A 71 -6.50 -8.68 -2.23
C MET A 71 -5.87 -9.69 -1.28
N GLY A 72 -4.77 -10.32 -1.75
CA GLY A 72 -3.83 -10.99 -0.87
C GLY A 72 -2.85 -10.00 -0.26
N VAL A 73 -2.40 -10.27 0.95
CA VAL A 73 -1.52 -9.38 1.71
C VAL A 73 -0.32 -10.17 2.22
N THR A 74 0.87 -9.60 2.08
CA THR A 74 2.08 -10.14 2.69
C THR A 74 2.73 -9.05 3.51
N TYR A 75 2.95 -9.32 4.79
CA TYR A 75 3.63 -8.41 5.69
C TYR A 75 5.09 -8.81 5.83
N LEU A 76 5.98 -7.85 5.61
CA LEU A 76 7.43 -8.07 5.72
C LEU A 76 7.99 -7.29 6.89
N ASP A 77 8.51 -8.04 7.86
CA ASP A 77 9.10 -7.49 9.07
C ASP A 77 10.61 -7.33 8.87
N PRO A 78 11.20 -6.19 9.19
CA PRO A 78 12.64 -5.98 9.02
C PRO A 78 13.50 -6.95 9.85
N THR A 79 13.00 -7.48 10.96
CA THR A 79 13.74 -8.44 11.76
C THR A 79 13.75 -9.83 11.14
N GLY A 80 12.76 -10.15 10.31
CA GLY A 80 12.63 -11.45 9.65
C GLY A 80 12.93 -11.43 8.17
N SER A 81 13.27 -10.27 7.59
CA SER A 81 13.52 -10.14 6.17
C SER A 81 14.97 -9.80 5.88
N GLN A 82 15.36 -9.92 4.60
CA GLN A 82 16.71 -9.58 4.15
C GLN A 82 16.84 -8.11 3.71
N ILE A 83 15.78 -7.33 3.86
CA ILE A 83 15.76 -5.92 3.42
C ILE A 83 16.79 -5.11 4.18
N GLY A 84 17.69 -4.46 3.44
CA GLY A 84 18.74 -3.62 4.02
C GLY A 84 19.87 -4.35 4.70
N LYS A 85 19.84 -5.70 4.70
CA LYS A 85 20.86 -6.53 5.32
C LYS A 85 21.76 -7.18 4.29
N LYS A 86 21.22 -8.11 3.49
CA LYS A 86 21.96 -8.84 2.47
C LYS A 86 21.64 -8.36 1.07
N GLU A 87 20.49 -7.74 0.90
CA GLU A 87 20.04 -7.19 -0.37
C GLU A 87 19.97 -5.68 -0.28
N SER A 88 20.26 -4.98 -1.37
CA SER A 88 19.99 -3.55 -1.45
C SER A 88 18.48 -3.34 -1.50
N ILE A 89 18.02 -2.17 -1.06
CA ILE A 89 16.60 -1.83 -1.10
C ILE A 89 16.10 -1.81 -2.54
N ALA A 90 16.92 -1.33 -3.48
CA ALA A 90 16.55 -1.30 -4.89
C ALA A 90 16.35 -2.72 -5.44
N ASP A 91 17.23 -3.65 -5.08
CA ASP A 91 17.11 -5.05 -5.54
C ASP A 91 15.87 -5.72 -4.95
N THR A 92 15.62 -5.49 -3.66
CA THR A 92 14.43 -6.00 -3.00
C THR A 92 13.17 -5.48 -3.70
N ALA A 93 13.12 -4.19 -3.99
CA ALA A 93 11.97 -3.59 -4.67
C ALA A 93 11.75 -4.21 -6.05
N ARG A 94 12.82 -4.44 -6.81
CA ARG A 94 12.71 -5.07 -8.14
C ARG A 94 12.11 -6.47 -8.06
N VAL A 95 12.57 -7.27 -7.09
CA VAL A 95 12.04 -8.61 -6.89
C VAL A 95 10.57 -8.57 -6.50
N LEU A 96 10.21 -7.71 -5.55
CA LEU A 96 8.83 -7.59 -5.09
C LEU A 96 7.90 -7.09 -6.18
N CYS A 97 8.36 -6.21 -7.06
CA CYS A 97 7.56 -5.73 -8.18
C CYS A 97 7.20 -6.83 -9.18
N THR A 98 7.91 -7.94 -9.20
CA THR A 98 7.56 -9.08 -10.05
C THR A 98 6.44 -9.93 -9.46
N MET A 99 6.18 -9.81 -8.16
CA MET A 99 5.21 -10.65 -7.43
C MET A 99 3.98 -9.89 -6.96
N PHE A 100 4.11 -8.60 -6.70
CA PHE A 100 3.04 -7.82 -6.10
C PHE A 100 2.59 -6.70 -7.03
N GLU A 101 1.28 -6.43 -7.04
CA GLU A 101 0.70 -5.31 -7.78
C GLU A 101 0.88 -3.99 -7.04
N GLY A 102 1.06 -4.05 -5.70
CA GLY A 102 1.26 -2.85 -4.89
C GLY A 102 2.24 -3.11 -3.75
N ILE A 103 2.94 -2.07 -3.37
CA ILE A 103 3.87 -2.10 -2.23
C ILE A 103 3.59 -0.88 -1.37
N GLU A 104 3.38 -1.10 -0.06
CA GLU A 104 3.30 -0.03 0.92
C GLU A 104 4.56 -0.10 1.77
N TYR A 105 5.20 1.03 1.98
CA TYR A 105 6.43 1.11 2.74
C TYR A 105 6.30 2.14 3.86
N ARG A 106 6.69 1.77 5.06
CA ARG A 106 6.77 2.66 6.20
C ARG A 106 8.15 2.52 6.84
N GLY A 107 8.96 3.57 6.76
CA GLY A 107 10.34 3.54 7.23
C GLY A 107 10.78 4.88 7.80
N PHE A 108 12.07 5.13 7.74
CA PHE A 108 12.70 6.26 8.44
C PHE A 108 13.14 7.41 7.55
N GLY A 109 13.13 7.28 6.24
CA GLY A 109 13.61 8.34 5.37
C GLY A 109 12.88 8.37 4.04
N GLN A 110 12.58 9.57 3.56
CA GLN A 110 11.91 9.75 2.28
C GLN A 110 12.77 9.26 1.11
N GLU A 111 14.08 9.43 1.20
CA GLU A 111 15.00 9.02 0.15
C GLU A 111 14.97 7.51 -0.10
N ILE A 112 14.57 6.71 0.88
CA ILE A 112 14.46 5.27 0.73
C ILE A 112 13.29 4.91 -0.20
N VAL A 113 12.22 5.70 -0.13
CA VAL A 113 11.01 5.48 -0.93
C VAL A 113 11.22 5.93 -2.37
N GLU A 114 11.93 7.01 -2.53
CA GLU A 114 12.25 7.58 -3.84
C GLU A 114 13.42 6.85 -4.49
#